data_305cd4963b40c310f86f4586dfb0b20b
#
_entry.id   305cd4963b40c310f86f4586dfb0b20b
#
_cell.length_a   1.000
_cell.length_b   1.000
_cell.length_c   1.000
_cell.angle_alpha   90.00
_cell.angle_beta   90.00
_cell.angle_gamma   90.00
#
_symmetry.space_group_name_H-M   'P 1'
#
loop_
_entity.id
_entity.type
_entity.pdbx_description
1 polymer ?
#
loop_
_entity_poly.entity_id
_entity_poly.type
_entity_poly.pdbx_seq_one_letter_code
_entity_poly.pdbx_strand_id
1 'polypeptide(L)'
;MLKSQEMRKLAPEMDPLRIGTGWKKEDLEKPQIMVESTYGDSHPGSGHLNLLVEEVRKGVAEAGGFGARYFCTDICDGESQGTDGINYSLASREMIANMIEIHANATPFDGGVYLSSCDKGMPGNLIGLARVDIPAVVVPGGTMNAGPEMLTLEQLGMYSAKFERGEIDEEKLDWAKCNACPSCGACSFIGTASTMQIMAEALGLALPGSALMPATSPDLLAYAREAGRQAVKLAQMEHMRPSDFVTKESFENAILVHAAISGSTNCLLHIPAIAHEFGIEITCLLYTSPSPRDVEESR
;
A
#
# COMPACT_ATOMS: atom_id res chain seq x y z
N MET A 1 25.83 9.84 7.78
CA MET A 1 25.19 11.17 8.05
C MET A 1 23.82 11.11 7.37
N LEU A 2 22.79 11.70 7.98
CA LEU A 2 21.44 11.71 7.39
C LEU A 2 21.42 12.53 6.08
N LYS A 3 20.78 12.02 5.04
CA LYS A 3 20.70 12.65 3.71
C LYS A 3 20.05 14.03 3.77
N SER A 4 19.01 14.19 4.61
CA SER A 4 18.36 15.47 4.85
C SER A 4 19.33 16.54 5.39
N GLN A 5 20.26 16.16 6.27
CA GLN A 5 21.22 17.09 6.87
C GLN A 5 22.34 17.47 5.90
N GLU A 6 22.72 16.58 4.99
CA GLU A 6 23.66 16.89 3.91
C GLU A 6 23.07 17.93 2.95
N MET A 7 21.84 17.71 2.55
CA MET A 7 21.13 18.61 1.62
C MET A 7 20.88 20.00 2.21
N ARG A 8 20.59 20.10 3.51
CA ARG A 8 20.46 21.42 4.18
C ARG A 8 21.73 22.25 4.12
N LYS A 9 22.90 21.58 4.09
CA LYS A 9 24.19 22.29 3.93
C LYS A 9 24.42 22.77 2.50
N LEU A 10 23.92 22.01 1.51
CA LEU A 10 24.05 22.34 0.09
C LEU A 10 23.00 23.38 -0.36
N ALA A 11 21.80 23.31 0.21
CA ALA A 11 20.64 24.15 -0.13
C ALA A 11 20.06 24.76 1.13
N PRO A 12 20.65 25.81 1.71
CA PRO A 12 20.19 26.45 2.96
C PRO A 12 18.79 27.06 2.85
N GLU A 13 18.29 27.28 1.64
CA GLU A 13 16.93 27.72 1.36
C GLU A 13 15.85 26.72 1.81
N MET A 14 16.19 25.47 2.02
CA MET A 14 15.27 24.47 2.54
C MET A 14 14.73 24.85 3.93
N ASP A 15 15.56 25.39 4.80
CA ASP A 15 15.19 25.70 6.18
C ASP A 15 14.06 26.72 6.27
N PRO A 16 14.17 27.93 5.67
CA PRO A 16 13.09 28.90 5.73
C PRO A 16 11.81 28.43 5.02
N LEU A 17 11.91 27.65 3.95
CA LEU A 17 10.73 27.09 3.27
C LEU A 17 9.98 26.11 4.17
N ARG A 18 10.68 25.23 4.89
CA ARG A 18 10.06 24.32 5.87
C ARG A 18 9.50 25.03 7.09
N ILE A 19 10.21 26.01 7.63
CA ILE A 19 9.70 26.88 8.71
C ILE A 19 8.40 27.56 8.27
N GLY A 20 8.32 28.05 7.02
CA GLY A 20 7.12 28.63 6.45
C GLY A 20 5.91 27.69 6.38
N THR A 21 6.12 26.37 6.41
CA THR A 21 5.06 25.36 6.51
C THR A 21 4.76 24.91 7.95
N GLY A 22 5.35 25.59 8.95
CA GLY A 22 5.09 25.34 10.38
C GLY A 22 6.08 24.40 11.06
N TRP A 23 7.19 24.02 10.41
CA TRP A 23 8.27 23.29 11.09
C TRP A 23 8.96 24.21 12.09
N LYS A 24 9.34 23.66 13.23
CA LYS A 24 10.19 24.37 14.18
C LYS A 24 11.67 24.17 13.84
N LYS A 25 12.51 25.05 14.35
CA LYS A 25 13.96 24.94 14.11
C LYS A 25 14.53 23.58 14.59
N GLU A 26 14.02 23.09 15.71
CA GLU A 26 14.42 21.79 16.27
C GLU A 26 14.00 20.60 15.38
N ASP A 27 12.93 20.76 14.59
CA ASP A 27 12.44 19.70 13.69
C ASP A 27 13.36 19.51 12.48
N LEU A 28 14.06 20.57 12.07
CA LEU A 28 14.98 20.53 10.94
C LEU A 28 16.21 19.65 11.20
N GLU A 29 16.58 19.46 12.46
CA GLU A 29 17.75 18.67 12.87
C GLU A 29 17.45 17.18 13.08
N LYS A 30 16.16 16.82 13.13
CA LYS A 30 15.68 15.45 13.31
C LYS A 30 15.79 14.63 12.01
N PRO A 31 15.81 13.29 12.11
CA PRO A 31 15.55 12.44 10.95
C PRO A 31 14.23 12.82 10.28
N GLN A 32 14.25 13.01 8.96
CA GLN A 32 13.10 13.45 8.19
C GLN A 32 12.50 12.29 7.45
N ILE A 33 11.26 11.96 7.78
CA ILE A 33 10.54 10.80 7.26
C ILE A 33 9.44 11.27 6.31
N MET A 34 9.48 10.80 5.06
CA MET A 34 8.37 10.97 4.12
C MET A 34 7.23 10.05 4.55
N VAL A 35 6.05 10.61 4.72
CA VAL A 35 4.83 9.84 4.98
C VAL A 35 3.94 10.00 3.76
N GLU A 36 4.06 9.05 2.85
CA GLU A 36 3.33 9.03 1.58
C GLU A 36 2.06 8.20 1.71
N SER A 37 0.95 8.66 1.13
CA SER A 37 -0.32 7.97 1.20
C SER A 37 -1.16 8.17 -0.04
N THR A 38 -1.91 7.14 -0.43
CA THR A 38 -2.94 7.22 -1.47
C THR A 38 -4.28 7.77 -0.95
N TYR A 39 -4.29 8.51 0.15
CA TYR A 39 -5.50 9.12 0.70
C TYR A 39 -6.30 9.90 -0.34
N GLY A 40 -7.62 9.72 -0.30
CA GLY A 40 -8.60 10.45 -1.09
C GLY A 40 -10.00 10.02 -0.69
N ASP A 41 -11.00 10.88 -0.86
CA ASP A 41 -12.37 10.67 -0.35
C ASP A 41 -13.31 9.98 -1.34
N SER A 42 -12.81 9.54 -2.51
CA SER A 42 -13.68 9.00 -3.56
C SER A 42 -14.16 7.58 -3.28
N HIS A 43 -13.41 6.78 -2.53
CA HIS A 43 -13.75 5.38 -2.28
C HIS A 43 -13.29 4.88 -0.90
N PRO A 44 -13.91 3.82 -0.37
CA PRO A 44 -13.63 3.33 0.99
C PRO A 44 -12.21 2.77 1.18
N GLY A 45 -11.53 2.40 0.10
CA GLY A 45 -10.16 1.90 0.16
C GLY A 45 -9.14 2.93 0.62
N SER A 46 -9.36 4.22 0.33
CA SER A 46 -8.39 5.27 0.66
C SER A 46 -8.90 6.35 1.64
N GLY A 47 -10.21 6.51 1.79
CA GLY A 47 -10.80 7.59 2.59
C GLY A 47 -10.39 7.64 4.07
N HIS A 48 -10.01 6.51 4.67
CA HIS A 48 -9.57 6.42 6.06
C HIS A 48 -8.05 6.57 6.26
N LEU A 49 -7.26 6.52 5.20
CA LEU A 49 -5.79 6.50 5.31
C LEU A 49 -5.23 7.75 5.99
N ASN A 50 -5.92 8.88 5.94
CA ASN A 50 -5.49 10.08 6.67
C ASN A 50 -5.39 9.85 8.19
N LEU A 51 -6.23 9.01 8.77
CA LEU A 51 -6.14 8.64 10.19
C LEU A 51 -4.85 7.87 10.49
N LEU A 52 -4.48 6.94 9.60
CA LEU A 52 -3.24 6.18 9.71
C LEU A 52 -2.01 7.08 9.51
N VAL A 53 -2.06 8.02 8.57
CA VAL A 53 -1.00 9.02 8.36
C VAL A 53 -0.71 9.80 9.65
N GLU A 54 -1.74 10.25 10.36
CA GLU A 54 -1.55 10.98 11.62
C GLU A 54 -0.97 10.08 12.72
N GLU A 55 -1.33 8.79 12.79
CA GLU A 55 -0.72 7.86 13.72
C GLU A 55 0.76 7.56 13.38
N VAL A 56 1.08 7.39 12.09
CA VAL A 56 2.48 7.28 11.64
C VAL A 56 3.28 8.51 12.09
N ARG A 57 2.76 9.71 11.88
CA ARG A 57 3.45 10.95 12.28
C ARG A 57 3.68 11.05 13.79
N LYS A 58 2.71 10.59 14.59
CA LYS A 58 2.89 10.48 16.07
C LYS A 58 4.02 9.51 16.39
N GLY A 59 4.05 8.33 15.77
CA GLY A 59 5.12 7.35 15.96
C GLY A 59 6.49 7.87 15.55
N VAL A 60 6.57 8.60 14.43
CA VAL A 60 7.80 9.28 13.98
C VAL A 60 8.27 10.29 15.01
N ALA A 61 7.36 11.11 15.56
CA ALA A 61 7.70 12.11 16.58
C ALA A 61 8.15 11.47 17.89
N GLU A 62 7.49 10.40 18.34
CA GLU A 62 7.86 9.61 19.53
C GLU A 62 9.27 9.02 19.43
N ALA A 63 9.69 8.64 18.22
CA ALA A 63 11.04 8.13 17.96
C ALA A 63 12.08 9.24 17.67
N GLY A 64 11.71 10.51 17.83
CA GLY A 64 12.61 11.66 17.68
C GLY A 64 12.81 12.10 16.21
N GLY A 65 11.99 11.64 15.28
CA GLY A 65 11.96 12.08 13.89
C GLY A 65 10.94 13.21 13.63
N PHE A 66 10.87 13.65 12.38
CA PHE A 66 9.83 14.54 11.88
C PHE A 66 9.19 13.96 10.61
N GLY A 67 7.87 13.73 10.65
CA GLY A 67 7.09 13.15 9.55
C GLY A 67 6.45 14.23 8.67
N ALA A 68 6.86 14.29 7.39
CA ALA A 68 6.25 15.14 6.38
C ALA A 68 5.30 14.31 5.51
N ARG A 69 4.02 14.69 5.47
CA ARG A 69 3.00 13.97 4.71
C ARG A 69 2.92 14.47 3.26
N TYR A 70 2.79 13.50 2.37
CA TYR A 70 2.51 13.70 0.95
C TYR A 70 1.35 12.81 0.54
N PHE A 71 0.62 13.21 -0.49
CA PHE A 71 -0.52 12.45 -0.98
C PHE A 71 -0.46 12.32 -2.49
N CYS A 72 -0.56 11.08 -2.96
CA CYS A 72 -0.79 10.74 -4.35
C CYS A 72 -1.97 9.77 -4.39
N THR A 73 -3.19 10.30 -4.50
CA THR A 73 -4.42 9.51 -4.41
C THR A 73 -4.52 8.48 -5.52
N ASP A 74 -5.19 7.35 -5.24
CA ASP A 74 -5.50 6.30 -6.19
C ASP A 74 -6.94 6.40 -6.72
N ILE A 75 -7.28 5.53 -7.67
CA ILE A 75 -8.65 5.32 -8.15
C ILE A 75 -9.17 3.96 -7.67
N CYS A 76 -10.47 3.81 -7.62
CA CYS A 76 -11.12 2.54 -7.34
C CYS A 76 -11.46 1.81 -8.64
N ASP A 77 -10.88 0.63 -8.85
CA ASP A 77 -11.20 -0.22 -9.99
C ASP A 77 -12.69 -0.63 -9.96
N GLY A 78 -13.26 -0.84 -8.77
CA GLY A 78 -14.66 -1.18 -8.61
C GLY A 78 -15.64 -0.08 -9.07
N GLU A 79 -15.30 1.19 -8.86
CA GLU A 79 -16.11 2.32 -9.32
C GLU A 79 -16.02 2.54 -10.84
N SER A 80 -14.89 2.19 -11.45
CA SER A 80 -14.66 2.34 -12.90
C SER A 80 -14.99 1.10 -13.70
N GLN A 81 -15.22 -0.05 -13.05
CA GLN A 81 -15.53 -1.31 -13.71
C GLN A 81 -16.79 -1.20 -14.58
N GLY A 82 -16.73 -1.74 -15.80
CA GLY A 82 -17.83 -1.67 -16.78
C GLY A 82 -17.94 -0.34 -17.52
N THR A 83 -17.03 0.60 -17.32
CA THR A 83 -16.93 1.87 -18.04
C THR A 83 -15.55 2.06 -18.66
N ASP A 84 -15.38 3.07 -19.52
CA ASP A 84 -14.07 3.44 -20.08
C ASP A 84 -13.09 3.93 -19.01
N GLY A 85 -13.57 4.27 -17.81
CA GLY A 85 -12.76 4.68 -16.67
C GLY A 85 -11.75 3.62 -16.24
N ILE A 86 -12.05 2.33 -16.44
CA ILE A 86 -11.14 1.23 -16.08
C ILE A 86 -9.80 1.28 -16.85
N ASN A 87 -9.77 1.92 -18.02
CA ASN A 87 -8.55 2.08 -18.82
C ASN A 87 -7.49 2.92 -18.12
N TYR A 88 -7.86 3.74 -17.11
CA TYR A 88 -6.93 4.52 -16.32
C TYR A 88 -6.31 3.73 -15.14
N SER A 89 -6.77 2.52 -14.87
CA SER A 89 -6.36 1.72 -13.72
C SER A 89 -4.85 1.51 -13.65
N LEU A 90 -4.23 0.88 -14.67
CA LEU A 90 -2.76 0.69 -14.67
C LEU A 90 -1.99 2.01 -14.80
N ALA A 91 -2.54 2.99 -15.52
CA ALA A 91 -1.93 4.31 -15.61
C ALA A 91 -1.83 4.98 -14.23
N SER A 92 -2.85 4.84 -13.38
CA SER A 92 -2.83 5.38 -12.00
C SER A 92 -1.71 4.76 -11.16
N ARG A 93 -1.44 3.45 -11.29
CA ARG A 93 -0.31 2.78 -10.62
C ARG A 93 1.02 3.44 -10.96
N GLU A 94 1.26 3.67 -12.26
CA GLU A 94 2.51 4.31 -12.72
C GLU A 94 2.61 5.77 -12.26
N MET A 95 1.50 6.50 -12.27
CA MET A 95 1.48 7.89 -11.80
C MET A 95 1.78 7.99 -10.30
N ILE A 96 1.25 7.08 -9.48
CA ILE A 96 1.57 6.99 -8.05
C ILE A 96 3.07 6.75 -7.86
N ALA A 97 3.64 5.74 -8.52
CA ALA A 97 5.07 5.45 -8.44
C ALA A 97 5.94 6.64 -8.85
N ASN A 98 5.60 7.32 -9.95
CA ASN A 98 6.29 8.50 -10.45
C ASN A 98 6.21 9.67 -9.45
N MET A 99 5.06 9.92 -8.84
CA MET A 99 4.89 11.00 -7.87
C MET A 99 5.69 10.74 -6.59
N ILE A 100 5.71 9.49 -6.10
CA ILE A 100 6.55 9.08 -4.97
C ILE A 100 8.02 9.36 -5.27
N GLU A 101 8.50 8.94 -6.44
CA GLU A 101 9.87 9.16 -6.88
C GLU A 101 10.22 10.65 -6.96
N ILE A 102 9.31 11.46 -7.53
CA ILE A 102 9.47 12.92 -7.62
C ILE A 102 9.53 13.55 -6.22
N HIS A 103 8.59 13.23 -5.32
CA HIS A 103 8.55 13.78 -3.97
C HIS A 103 9.84 13.46 -3.20
N ALA A 104 10.30 12.21 -3.25
CA ALA A 104 11.45 11.76 -2.48
C ALA A 104 12.79 12.28 -3.02
N ASN A 105 12.92 12.46 -4.35
CA ASN A 105 14.16 12.93 -4.96
C ASN A 105 14.24 14.46 -5.04
N ALA A 106 13.10 15.15 -5.21
CA ALA A 106 13.08 16.61 -5.18
C ALA A 106 13.28 17.16 -3.76
N THR A 107 12.81 16.43 -2.74
CA THR A 107 12.96 16.80 -1.33
C THR A 107 13.50 15.61 -0.57
N PRO A 108 14.83 15.52 -0.35
CA PRO A 108 15.45 14.33 0.20
C PRO A 108 15.00 14.05 1.62
N PHE A 109 14.64 12.78 1.85
CA PHE A 109 14.26 12.21 3.14
C PHE A 109 15.27 11.17 3.59
N ASP A 110 15.28 10.88 4.89
CA ASP A 110 16.14 9.88 5.51
C ASP A 110 15.49 8.51 5.56
N GLY A 111 14.16 8.48 5.46
CA GLY A 111 13.36 7.27 5.40
C GLY A 111 11.94 7.57 4.93
N GLY A 112 11.14 6.54 4.70
CA GLY A 112 9.77 6.64 4.23
C GLY A 112 8.80 5.71 4.92
N VAL A 113 7.53 6.13 5.00
CA VAL A 113 6.39 5.26 5.32
C VAL A 113 5.38 5.41 4.20
N TYR A 114 4.94 4.29 3.64
CA TYR A 114 4.07 4.25 2.47
C TYR A 114 2.74 3.60 2.84
N LEU A 115 1.65 4.35 2.72
CA LEU A 115 0.32 3.92 3.15
C LEU A 115 -0.63 3.77 1.96
N SER A 116 -1.18 2.60 1.78
CA SER A 116 -2.21 2.33 0.78
C SER A 116 -3.03 1.10 1.16
N SER A 117 -4.20 0.93 0.54
CA SER A 117 -4.99 -0.28 0.71
C SER A 117 -5.66 -0.78 -0.56
N CYS A 118 -5.69 0.01 -1.64
CA CYS A 118 -6.47 -0.33 -2.82
C CYS A 118 -5.63 -0.92 -3.97
N ASP A 119 -6.31 -1.38 -5.02
CA ASP A 119 -5.81 -2.20 -6.13
C ASP A 119 -4.53 -1.68 -6.78
N LYS A 120 -4.47 -0.40 -7.08
CA LYS A 120 -3.34 0.21 -7.79
C LYS A 120 -2.44 1.03 -6.87
N GLY A 121 -3.01 1.52 -5.75
CA GLY A 121 -2.25 2.25 -4.74
C GLY A 121 -1.17 1.39 -4.09
N MET A 122 -1.50 0.15 -3.68
CA MET A 122 -0.52 -0.76 -3.08
C MET A 122 0.66 -1.08 -4.00
N PRO A 123 0.45 -1.60 -5.24
CA PRO A 123 1.58 -1.87 -6.12
C PRO A 123 2.28 -0.59 -6.58
N GLY A 124 1.58 0.54 -6.74
CA GLY A 124 2.20 1.84 -7.03
C GLY A 124 3.15 2.30 -5.93
N ASN A 125 2.75 2.16 -4.67
CA ASN A 125 3.62 2.44 -3.51
C ASN A 125 4.84 1.52 -3.47
N LEU A 126 4.69 0.23 -3.74
CA LEU A 126 5.80 -0.73 -3.74
C LEU A 126 6.80 -0.46 -4.87
N ILE A 127 6.33 -0.08 -6.06
CA ILE A 127 7.17 0.36 -7.19
C ILE A 127 7.91 1.65 -6.82
N GLY A 128 7.19 2.65 -6.31
CA GLY A 128 7.80 3.93 -5.89
C GLY A 128 8.82 3.75 -4.77
N LEU A 129 8.53 2.90 -3.79
CA LEU A 129 9.44 2.53 -2.72
C LEU A 129 10.74 1.91 -3.26
N ALA A 130 10.63 0.98 -4.22
CA ALA A 130 11.79 0.33 -4.84
C ALA A 130 12.66 1.33 -5.63
N ARG A 131 12.04 2.26 -6.38
CA ARG A 131 12.75 3.31 -7.13
C ARG A 131 13.49 4.29 -6.22
N VAL A 132 12.87 4.66 -5.11
CA VAL A 132 13.45 5.63 -4.16
C VAL A 132 14.56 5.00 -3.32
N ASP A 133 14.41 3.76 -2.95
CA ASP A 133 15.35 2.93 -2.21
C ASP A 133 15.97 3.62 -0.98
N ILE A 134 15.12 4.19 -0.14
CA ILE A 134 15.48 4.67 1.20
C ILE A 134 14.90 3.74 2.27
N PRO A 135 15.45 3.70 3.50
CA PRO A 135 14.87 2.91 4.59
C PRO A 135 13.37 3.14 4.71
N ALA A 136 12.56 2.10 4.65
CA ALA A 136 11.11 2.26 4.48
C ALA A 136 10.28 1.20 5.21
N VAL A 137 9.04 1.56 5.53
CA VAL A 137 8.00 0.66 6.04
C VAL A 137 6.71 0.89 5.25
N VAL A 138 6.06 -0.18 4.83
CA VAL A 138 4.72 -0.12 4.24
C VAL A 138 3.66 -0.30 5.32
N VAL A 139 2.60 0.48 5.25
CA VAL A 139 1.43 0.35 6.12
C VAL A 139 0.22 -0.03 5.27
N PRO A 140 -0.17 -1.30 5.27
CA PRO A 140 -1.44 -1.71 4.68
C PRO A 140 -2.61 -0.99 5.34
N GLY A 141 -3.54 -0.47 4.54
CA GLY A 141 -4.70 0.26 5.06
C GLY A 141 -5.80 -0.65 5.62
N GLY A 142 -5.61 -1.96 5.58
CA GLY A 142 -6.53 -2.95 6.14
C GLY A 142 -7.70 -3.29 5.23
N THR A 143 -8.51 -4.25 5.67
CA THR A 143 -9.66 -4.78 4.95
C THR A 143 -10.96 -4.26 5.52
N MET A 144 -11.98 -4.01 4.66
CA MET A 144 -13.32 -3.67 5.13
C MET A 144 -14.02 -4.88 5.74
N ASN A 145 -15.02 -4.63 6.57
CA ASN A 145 -15.89 -5.67 7.08
C ASN A 145 -16.79 -6.21 5.97
N ALA A 146 -17.17 -7.48 6.03
CA ALA A 146 -18.23 -8.00 5.19
C ALA A 146 -19.59 -7.43 5.64
N GLY A 147 -20.51 -7.27 4.70
CA GLY A 147 -21.88 -6.87 4.99
C GLY A 147 -22.69 -7.98 5.68
N PRO A 148 -23.96 -7.70 6.01
CA PRO A 148 -24.87 -8.72 6.53
C PRO A 148 -24.93 -9.94 5.60
N GLU A 149 -25.09 -11.13 6.15
CA GLU A 149 -25.12 -12.40 5.39
C GLU A 149 -23.82 -12.64 4.58
N MET A 150 -22.70 -12.11 5.05
CA MET A 150 -21.39 -12.15 4.35
C MET A 150 -21.44 -11.52 2.95
N LEU A 151 -22.29 -10.51 2.78
CA LEU A 151 -22.38 -9.75 1.53
C LEU A 151 -21.09 -8.98 1.27
N THR A 152 -20.60 -9.08 0.06
CA THR A 152 -19.39 -8.37 -0.41
C THR A 152 -19.64 -7.72 -1.76
N LEU A 153 -18.77 -6.79 -2.17
CA LEU A 153 -18.95 -5.97 -3.36
C LEU A 153 -19.11 -6.79 -4.66
N GLU A 154 -18.32 -7.84 -4.84
CA GLU A 154 -18.37 -8.64 -6.07
C GLU A 154 -19.69 -9.37 -6.28
N GLN A 155 -20.47 -9.58 -5.21
CA GLN A 155 -21.79 -10.20 -5.30
C GLN A 155 -22.85 -9.26 -5.92
N LEU A 156 -22.60 -7.94 -5.97
CA LEU A 156 -23.54 -6.99 -6.57
C LEU A 156 -23.83 -7.28 -8.03
N GLY A 157 -22.85 -7.78 -8.80
CA GLY A 157 -23.09 -8.22 -10.17
C GLY A 157 -24.14 -9.32 -10.27
N MET A 158 -24.12 -10.27 -9.34
CA MET A 158 -25.15 -11.32 -9.27
C MET A 158 -26.53 -10.74 -8.88
N TYR A 159 -26.59 -9.80 -7.93
CA TYR A 159 -27.85 -9.14 -7.55
C TYR A 159 -28.42 -8.33 -8.70
N SER A 160 -27.60 -7.58 -9.44
CA SER A 160 -28.02 -6.85 -10.64
C SER A 160 -28.56 -7.78 -11.71
N ALA A 161 -27.89 -8.89 -12.01
CA ALA A 161 -28.35 -9.87 -12.97
C ALA A 161 -29.67 -10.57 -12.55
N LYS A 162 -29.87 -10.83 -11.27
CA LYS A 162 -31.14 -11.37 -10.73
C LYS A 162 -32.27 -10.36 -10.88
N PHE A 163 -32.00 -9.09 -10.61
CA PHE A 163 -32.99 -8.01 -10.79
C PHE A 163 -33.42 -7.89 -12.26
N GLU A 164 -32.46 -7.87 -13.20
CA GLU A 164 -32.75 -7.81 -14.63
C GLU A 164 -33.61 -8.99 -15.13
N ARG A 165 -33.45 -10.17 -14.51
CA ARG A 165 -34.27 -11.36 -14.80
C ARG A 165 -35.60 -11.40 -14.04
N GLY A 166 -35.89 -10.42 -13.19
CA GLY A 166 -37.11 -10.38 -12.37
C GLY A 166 -37.13 -11.41 -11.24
N GLU A 167 -35.97 -11.94 -10.83
CA GLU A 167 -35.86 -12.91 -9.73
C GLU A 167 -35.86 -12.24 -8.34
N ILE A 168 -35.53 -10.97 -8.27
CA ILE A 168 -35.58 -10.12 -7.08
C ILE A 168 -36.22 -8.78 -7.45
N ASP A 169 -36.78 -8.10 -6.45
CA ASP A 169 -37.31 -6.75 -6.59
C ASP A 169 -36.24 -5.66 -6.39
N GLU A 170 -36.64 -4.40 -6.62
CA GLU A 170 -35.78 -3.23 -6.46
C GLU A 170 -35.36 -3.04 -4.99
N GLU A 171 -36.24 -3.34 -4.04
CA GLU A 171 -35.93 -3.21 -2.61
C GLU A 171 -34.74 -4.12 -2.21
N LYS A 172 -34.74 -5.37 -2.70
CA LYS A 172 -33.63 -6.31 -2.43
C LYS A 172 -32.35 -5.90 -3.12
N LEU A 173 -32.40 -5.33 -4.33
CA LEU A 173 -31.22 -4.80 -5.02
C LEU A 173 -30.66 -3.59 -4.26
N ASP A 174 -31.49 -2.65 -3.84
CA ASP A 174 -31.07 -1.47 -3.09
C ASP A 174 -30.50 -1.84 -1.70
N TRP A 175 -31.12 -2.84 -1.05
CA TRP A 175 -30.55 -3.40 0.18
C TRP A 175 -29.12 -3.90 -0.06
N ALA A 176 -28.86 -4.64 -1.16
CA ALA A 176 -27.54 -5.15 -1.45
C ALA A 176 -26.54 -4.00 -1.73
N LYS A 177 -26.95 -2.98 -2.51
CA LYS A 177 -26.11 -1.79 -2.78
C LYS A 177 -25.73 -1.04 -1.49
N CYS A 178 -26.67 -0.90 -0.56
CA CYS A 178 -26.44 -0.18 0.69
C CYS A 178 -25.57 -0.94 1.71
N ASN A 179 -25.43 -2.25 1.57
CA ASN A 179 -24.78 -3.09 2.58
C ASN A 179 -23.51 -3.82 2.10
N ALA A 180 -23.17 -3.76 0.81
CA ALA A 180 -22.01 -4.47 0.27
C ALA A 180 -20.66 -3.89 0.71
N CYS A 181 -20.61 -2.61 1.07
CA CYS A 181 -19.40 -1.92 1.56
C CYS A 181 -19.69 -1.20 2.89
N PRO A 182 -19.79 -1.92 4.01
CA PRO A 182 -20.27 -1.35 5.28
C PRO A 182 -19.21 -0.57 6.05
N SER A 183 -17.95 -0.56 5.60
CA SER A 183 -16.86 0.15 6.28
C SER A 183 -15.77 0.59 5.30
N CYS A 184 -14.80 1.36 5.79
CA CYS A 184 -13.57 1.64 5.07
C CYS A 184 -12.68 0.39 4.93
N GLY A 185 -11.63 0.49 4.10
CA GLY A 185 -10.64 -0.55 3.84
C GLY A 185 -10.74 -1.15 2.44
N ALA A 186 -9.80 -2.03 2.10
CA ALA A 186 -9.85 -2.84 0.89
C ALA A 186 -11.11 -3.71 0.87
N CYS A 187 -11.64 -4.02 -0.31
CA CYS A 187 -12.81 -4.89 -0.45
C CYS A 187 -12.69 -6.17 0.37
N SER A 188 -13.79 -6.61 0.98
CA SER A 188 -13.85 -7.72 1.95
C SER A 188 -13.62 -9.12 1.36
N PHE A 189 -13.47 -9.25 0.05
CA PHE A 189 -13.00 -10.46 -0.61
C PHE A 189 -11.49 -10.37 -0.90
N ILE A 190 -10.82 -11.51 -1.12
CA ILE A 190 -9.39 -11.52 -1.48
C ILE A 190 -9.23 -11.18 -2.96
N GLY A 191 -9.45 -9.90 -3.31
CA GLY A 191 -9.11 -9.31 -4.61
C GLY A 191 -7.68 -8.78 -4.63
N THR A 192 -7.34 -7.97 -5.63
CA THR A 192 -5.99 -7.41 -5.81
C THR A 192 -5.55 -6.58 -4.61
N ALA A 193 -6.44 -5.76 -4.06
CA ALA A 193 -6.17 -4.89 -2.93
C ALA A 193 -5.64 -5.67 -1.71
N SER A 194 -6.41 -6.64 -1.21
CA SER A 194 -6.00 -7.48 -0.08
C SER A 194 -4.80 -8.36 -0.41
N THR A 195 -4.73 -8.92 -1.63
CA THR A 195 -3.58 -9.72 -2.06
C THR A 195 -2.30 -8.89 -2.04
N MET A 196 -2.31 -7.65 -2.54
CA MET A 196 -1.11 -6.82 -2.55
C MET A 196 -0.70 -6.33 -1.14
N GLN A 197 -1.65 -6.19 -0.21
CA GLN A 197 -1.32 -5.97 1.21
C GLN A 197 -0.56 -7.18 1.78
N ILE A 198 -1.02 -8.40 1.48
CA ILE A 198 -0.33 -9.64 1.87
C ILE A 198 1.05 -9.74 1.23
N MET A 199 1.19 -9.36 -0.04
CA MET A 199 2.48 -9.37 -0.74
C MET A 199 3.47 -8.39 -0.12
N ALA A 200 3.04 -7.22 0.33
CA ALA A 200 3.91 -6.26 1.03
C ALA A 200 4.49 -6.85 2.33
N GLU A 201 3.68 -7.60 3.09
CA GLU A 201 4.16 -8.32 4.28
C GLU A 201 5.05 -9.50 3.93
N ALA A 202 4.68 -10.30 2.91
CA ALA A 202 5.47 -11.45 2.46
C ALA A 202 6.86 -11.06 1.91
N LEU A 203 6.99 -9.86 1.32
CA LEU A 203 8.27 -9.29 0.89
C LEU A 203 9.09 -8.71 2.06
N GLY A 204 8.57 -8.68 3.28
CA GLY A 204 9.24 -8.11 4.45
C GLY A 204 9.19 -6.58 4.53
N LEU A 205 8.35 -5.93 3.73
CA LEU A 205 8.25 -4.47 3.65
C LEU A 205 7.21 -3.87 4.62
N ALA A 206 6.27 -4.68 5.12
CA ALA A 206 5.29 -4.30 6.14
C ALA A 206 5.56 -5.03 7.46
N LEU A 207 5.10 -4.47 8.57
CA LEU A 207 5.25 -5.12 9.87
C LEU A 207 4.43 -6.41 9.94
N PRO A 208 4.95 -7.48 10.56
CA PRO A 208 4.26 -8.77 10.66
C PRO A 208 2.86 -8.66 11.27
N GLY A 209 1.87 -9.33 10.64
CA GLY A 209 0.48 -9.37 11.08
C GLY A 209 -0.38 -8.18 10.64
N SER A 210 0.15 -7.29 9.80
CA SER A 210 -0.58 -6.09 9.33
C SER A 210 -1.50 -6.36 8.12
N ALA A 211 -1.17 -7.33 7.29
CA ALA A 211 -1.76 -7.50 5.96
C ALA A 211 -3.27 -7.81 5.94
N LEU A 212 -3.78 -8.48 6.98
CA LEU A 212 -5.19 -8.90 7.08
C LEU A 212 -5.95 -8.20 8.22
N MET A 213 -5.37 -7.14 8.77
CA MET A 213 -6.02 -6.41 9.86
C MET A 213 -7.25 -5.66 9.34
N PRO A 214 -8.40 -5.72 10.04
CA PRO A 214 -9.56 -4.93 9.65
C PRO A 214 -9.25 -3.43 9.69
N ALA A 215 -9.68 -2.70 8.68
CA ALA A 215 -9.48 -1.24 8.59
C ALA A 215 -10.15 -0.48 9.75
N THR A 216 -11.16 -1.09 10.36
CA THR A 216 -11.89 -0.55 11.51
C THR A 216 -11.26 -0.91 12.86
N SER A 217 -10.18 -1.73 12.87
CA SER A 217 -9.53 -2.13 14.12
C SER A 217 -8.70 -1.01 14.74
N PRO A 218 -8.80 -0.76 16.04
CA PRO A 218 -7.88 0.13 16.74
C PRO A 218 -6.43 -0.38 16.70
N ASP A 219 -6.22 -1.67 16.51
CA ASP A 219 -4.88 -2.25 16.39
C ASP A 219 -4.18 -1.76 15.12
N LEU A 220 -4.91 -1.49 14.03
CA LEU A 220 -4.34 -0.92 12.82
C LEU A 220 -3.74 0.48 13.07
N LEU A 221 -4.38 1.29 13.91
CA LEU A 221 -3.84 2.59 14.33
C LEU A 221 -2.54 2.42 15.14
N ALA A 222 -2.49 1.42 16.02
CA ALA A 222 -1.29 1.10 16.78
C ALA A 222 -0.15 0.62 15.87
N TYR A 223 -0.46 -0.18 14.85
CA TYR A 223 0.49 -0.61 13.82
C TYR A 223 1.04 0.55 13.00
N ALA A 224 0.18 1.46 12.57
CA ALA A 224 0.60 2.66 11.86
C ALA A 224 1.57 3.50 12.70
N ARG A 225 1.29 3.65 14.00
CA ARG A 225 2.17 4.35 14.94
C ARG A 225 3.51 3.63 15.11
N GLU A 226 3.50 2.29 15.23
CA GLU A 226 4.74 1.50 15.30
C GLU A 226 5.55 1.59 14.01
N ALA A 227 4.91 1.56 12.85
CA ALA A 227 5.57 1.75 11.56
C ALA A 227 6.31 3.10 11.50
N GLY A 228 5.71 4.16 12.05
CA GLY A 228 6.38 5.46 12.18
C GLY A 228 7.63 5.40 13.07
N ARG A 229 7.56 4.73 14.22
CA ARG A 229 8.73 4.52 15.09
C ARG A 229 9.81 3.70 14.41
N GLN A 230 9.40 2.65 13.70
CA GLN A 230 10.33 1.76 13.00
C GLN A 230 11.03 2.48 11.85
N ALA A 231 10.34 3.32 11.07
CA ALA A 231 10.95 4.09 9.99
C ALA A 231 12.09 5.00 10.48
N VAL A 232 11.93 5.65 11.64
CA VAL A 232 13.00 6.47 12.24
C VAL A 232 14.19 5.61 12.66
N LYS A 233 13.95 4.43 13.23
CA LYS A 233 15.04 3.51 13.61
C LYS A 233 15.81 3.05 12.38
N LEU A 234 15.10 2.61 11.34
CA LEU A 234 15.71 2.16 10.08
C LEU A 234 16.53 3.28 9.41
N ALA A 235 16.04 4.52 9.41
CA ALA A 235 16.74 5.67 8.86
C ALA A 235 18.09 5.98 9.55
N GLN A 236 18.28 5.50 10.78
CA GLN A 236 19.50 5.67 11.57
C GLN A 236 20.46 4.46 11.50
N MET A 237 20.02 3.37 10.85
CA MET A 237 20.80 2.14 10.69
C MET A 237 21.46 2.11 9.32
N GLU A 238 22.58 1.39 9.20
CA GLU A 238 23.23 1.11 7.94
C GLU A 238 22.62 -0.14 7.29
N HIS A 239 22.63 -0.21 5.96
CA HIS A 239 22.14 -1.37 5.20
C HIS A 239 20.68 -1.76 5.50
N MET A 240 19.80 -0.75 5.58
CA MET A 240 18.37 -0.93 5.81
C MET A 240 17.49 -0.37 4.67
N ARG A 241 18.09 -0.17 3.51
CA ARG A 241 17.31 0.15 2.31
C ARG A 241 16.58 -1.11 1.83
N PRO A 242 15.44 -0.99 1.19
CA PRO A 242 14.74 -2.13 0.62
C PRO A 242 15.63 -3.05 -0.23
N SER A 243 16.51 -2.46 -1.07
CA SER A 243 17.47 -3.22 -1.89
C SER A 243 18.52 -4.02 -1.08
N ASP A 244 18.74 -3.69 0.19
CA ASP A 244 19.70 -4.41 1.03
C ASP A 244 19.16 -5.77 1.53
N PHE A 245 17.82 -5.99 1.55
CA PHE A 245 17.20 -7.21 2.10
C PHE A 245 16.13 -7.85 1.21
N VAL A 246 15.54 -7.13 0.26
CA VAL A 246 14.59 -7.70 -0.71
C VAL A 246 15.39 -8.40 -1.80
N THR A 247 15.35 -9.73 -1.81
CA THR A 247 16.11 -10.58 -2.71
C THR A 247 15.18 -11.36 -3.65
N LYS A 248 15.75 -12.14 -4.56
CA LYS A 248 14.99 -13.07 -5.40
C LYS A 248 14.20 -14.06 -4.56
N GLU A 249 14.77 -14.57 -3.48
CA GLU A 249 14.13 -15.48 -2.54
C GLU A 249 12.94 -14.82 -1.82
N SER A 250 13.00 -13.50 -1.56
CA SER A 250 11.85 -12.76 -1.03
C SER A 250 10.67 -12.80 -2.00
N PHE A 251 10.93 -12.64 -3.30
CA PHE A 251 9.91 -12.77 -4.33
C PHE A 251 9.41 -14.20 -4.52
N GLU A 252 10.29 -15.20 -4.46
CA GLU A 252 9.89 -16.61 -4.49
C GLU A 252 8.95 -16.96 -3.33
N ASN A 253 9.27 -16.51 -2.11
CA ASN A 253 8.40 -16.65 -0.96
C ASN A 253 7.06 -15.94 -1.14
N ALA A 254 7.06 -14.71 -1.67
CA ALA A 254 5.82 -13.97 -1.94
C ALA A 254 4.94 -14.68 -2.97
N ILE A 255 5.53 -15.27 -4.01
CA ILE A 255 4.82 -16.07 -5.03
C ILE A 255 4.21 -17.33 -4.39
N LEU A 256 4.93 -18.02 -3.50
CA LEU A 256 4.39 -19.16 -2.77
C LEU A 256 3.21 -18.78 -1.88
N VAL A 257 3.30 -17.64 -1.17
CA VAL A 257 2.18 -17.11 -0.38
C VAL A 257 1.01 -16.75 -1.28
N HIS A 258 1.25 -16.09 -2.43
CA HIS A 258 0.23 -15.76 -3.41
C HIS A 258 -0.54 -17.01 -3.89
N ALA A 259 0.19 -18.07 -4.23
CA ALA A 259 -0.42 -19.33 -4.64
C ALA A 259 -1.21 -19.99 -3.50
N ALA A 260 -0.67 -19.98 -2.28
CA ALA A 260 -1.31 -20.58 -1.10
C ALA A 260 -2.65 -19.93 -0.73
N ILE A 261 -2.77 -18.60 -0.94
CA ILE A 261 -4.01 -17.86 -0.63
C ILE A 261 -4.98 -17.80 -1.82
N SER A 262 -4.65 -18.41 -2.95
CA SER A 262 -5.39 -18.22 -4.22
C SER A 262 -5.55 -16.73 -4.57
N GLY A 263 -4.45 -15.98 -4.49
CA GLY A 263 -4.44 -14.53 -4.65
C GLY A 263 -4.85 -14.06 -6.04
N SER A 264 -5.11 -12.76 -6.17
CA SER A 264 -5.57 -12.13 -7.41
C SER A 264 -4.59 -12.34 -8.57
N THR A 265 -5.11 -12.67 -9.75
CA THR A 265 -4.32 -12.80 -10.99
C THR A 265 -3.64 -11.50 -11.41
N ASN A 266 -4.11 -10.32 -10.94
CA ASN A 266 -3.43 -9.05 -11.17
C ASN A 266 -2.00 -9.02 -10.58
N CYS A 267 -1.71 -9.84 -9.58
CA CYS A 267 -0.36 -9.99 -9.05
C CYS A 267 0.64 -10.51 -10.08
N LEU A 268 0.18 -11.21 -11.11
CA LEU A 268 1.02 -11.64 -12.25
C LEU A 268 1.55 -10.44 -13.07
N LEU A 269 0.92 -9.27 -12.95
CA LEU A 269 1.40 -8.01 -13.51
C LEU A 269 2.21 -7.20 -12.49
N HIS A 270 1.77 -7.20 -11.22
CA HIS A 270 2.32 -6.30 -10.21
C HIS A 270 3.63 -6.80 -9.63
N ILE A 271 3.74 -8.09 -9.30
CA ILE A 271 4.95 -8.64 -8.69
C ILE A 271 6.15 -8.58 -9.63
N PRO A 272 6.05 -8.94 -10.94
CA PRO A 272 7.16 -8.74 -11.86
C PRO A 272 7.55 -7.27 -12.04
N ALA A 273 6.57 -6.35 -12.06
CA ALA A 273 6.86 -4.92 -12.16
C ALA A 273 7.62 -4.39 -10.94
N ILE A 274 7.24 -4.82 -9.73
CA ILE A 274 7.95 -4.47 -8.50
C ILE A 274 9.35 -5.08 -8.49
N ALA A 275 9.50 -6.37 -8.86
CA ALA A 275 10.78 -7.05 -8.93
C ALA A 275 11.75 -6.38 -9.91
N HIS A 276 11.22 -5.91 -11.05
CA HIS A 276 12.00 -5.17 -12.05
C HIS A 276 12.68 -3.93 -11.46
N GLU A 277 11.98 -3.18 -10.61
CA GLU A 277 12.53 -1.99 -9.95
C GLU A 277 13.65 -2.34 -8.95
N PHE A 278 13.64 -3.55 -8.40
CA PHE A 278 14.76 -4.10 -7.60
C PHE A 278 15.87 -4.72 -8.46
N GLY A 279 15.76 -4.69 -9.79
CA GLY A 279 16.70 -5.37 -10.69
C GLY A 279 16.61 -6.89 -10.67
N ILE A 280 15.47 -7.43 -10.20
CA ILE A 280 15.23 -8.88 -10.08
C ILE A 280 14.32 -9.34 -11.22
N GLU A 281 14.79 -10.31 -11.99
CA GLU A 281 14.01 -10.90 -13.08
C GLU A 281 13.09 -12.02 -12.55
N ILE A 282 11.78 -11.85 -12.79
CA ILE A 282 10.75 -12.86 -12.50
C ILE A 282 10.18 -13.35 -13.83
N THR A 283 10.43 -14.59 -14.17
CA THR A 283 9.95 -15.22 -15.41
C THR A 283 8.58 -15.87 -15.24
N CYS A 284 7.86 -16.05 -16.36
CA CYS A 284 6.58 -16.79 -16.36
C CYS A 284 6.72 -18.19 -15.77
N LEU A 285 7.87 -18.84 -15.97
CA LEU A 285 8.13 -20.19 -15.46
C LEU A 285 8.11 -20.24 -13.92
N LEU A 286 8.53 -19.18 -13.25
CA LEU A 286 8.50 -19.13 -11.79
C LEU A 286 7.06 -19.12 -11.25
N TYR A 287 6.16 -18.40 -11.93
CA TYR A 287 4.73 -18.37 -11.55
C TYR A 287 3.97 -19.64 -11.93
N THR A 288 4.43 -20.37 -12.94
CA THR A 288 3.78 -21.59 -13.45
C THR A 288 4.47 -22.85 -12.97
N SER A 289 5.54 -22.73 -12.19
CA SER A 289 6.17 -23.89 -11.55
C SER A 289 5.15 -24.57 -10.66
N PRO A 290 4.99 -25.89 -10.78
CA PRO A 290 4.10 -26.64 -9.92
C PRO A 290 4.53 -26.45 -8.47
N SER A 291 3.57 -26.29 -7.57
CA SER A 291 3.87 -26.27 -6.14
C SER A 291 4.53 -27.58 -5.72
N PRO A 292 5.28 -27.62 -4.60
CA PRO A 292 5.82 -28.89 -4.08
C PRO A 292 4.75 -29.99 -3.93
N ARG A 293 3.49 -29.63 -3.69
CA ARG A 293 2.36 -30.57 -3.63
C ARG A 293 2.03 -31.16 -5.00
N ASP A 294 2.05 -30.34 -6.07
CA ASP A 294 1.76 -30.82 -7.43
C ASP A 294 2.82 -31.81 -7.94
N VAL A 295 4.06 -31.67 -7.46
CA VAL A 295 5.16 -32.59 -7.77
C VAL A 295 5.01 -33.93 -7.03
N GLU A 296 4.44 -33.95 -5.82
CA GLU A 296 4.18 -35.16 -5.05
C GLU A 296 2.99 -35.95 -5.62
N GLU A 297 1.96 -35.31 -6.08
CA GLU A 297 0.78 -35.93 -6.69
C GLU A 297 1.05 -36.48 -8.10
N SER A 298 2.11 -36.02 -8.78
CA SER A 298 2.51 -36.49 -10.11
C SER A 298 3.51 -37.67 -10.08
N ARG A 299 3.86 -38.20 -8.90
CA ARG A 299 4.69 -39.37 -8.68
C ARG A 299 3.86 -40.54 -8.14
#